data_09fe0aa2c93b1927de275d40e52d75d8
#
_entry.id   09fe0aa2c93b1927de275d40e52d75d8
#
_cell.length_a   1.000
_cell.length_b   1.000
_cell.length_c   1.000
_cell.angle_alpha   90.00
_cell.angle_beta   90.00
_cell.angle_gamma   90.00
#
_symmetry.space_group_name_H-M   'P 1'
#
loop_
_entity.id
_entity.type
_entity.pdbx_description
1 polymer ?
#
loop_
_entity_poly.entity_id
_entity_poly.type
_entity_poly.pdbx_seq_one_letter_code
_entity_poly.pdbx_strand_id
1 'polypeptide(L)'
;MGIIDRIRSVILSKTIDSKHRTIGVEEECIIYDKKNRRLSVNQGTKFSATDLSNTMNEKSHKNGSYSIEPGGQLEWSSLPFSNIHDIKYSMETHKKTLNKVIKKEKLKILDYSVEPVFEPNDISLINQLKYQLMDENMAKVDTLGRWMMRNTASIQINYDFESERELEEMVFIADCLQPVSSYLFSNAPFWKNKLVLNQNIRYLIWEKTDKYRCRNLIDHGIIEPKGLVNNYIKYMLDVPGIFGFDKRASK
;
A
#
# COMPACT_ATOMS: atom_id res chain seq x y z
N MET A 1 21.62 -25.60 -4.23
CA MET A 1 21.24 -24.29 -3.74
C MET A 1 19.94 -24.44 -2.98
N GLY A 2 19.97 -24.15 -1.68
CA GLY A 2 18.81 -24.29 -0.79
C GLY A 2 17.72 -23.26 -1.12
N ILE A 3 16.52 -23.44 -0.55
CA ILE A 3 15.40 -22.51 -0.77
C ILE A 3 15.73 -21.09 -0.27
N ILE A 4 16.42 -21.00 0.88
CA ILE A 4 16.87 -19.72 1.46
C ILE A 4 17.81 -19.00 0.50
N ASP A 5 18.81 -19.70 -0.06
CA ASP A 5 19.76 -19.09 -1.01
C ASP A 5 19.07 -18.58 -2.27
N ARG A 6 18.07 -19.32 -2.75
CA ARG A 6 17.28 -18.91 -3.93
C ARG A 6 16.49 -17.64 -3.65
N ILE A 7 15.80 -17.55 -2.51
CA ILE A 7 15.03 -16.36 -2.13
C ILE A 7 15.99 -15.18 -1.91
N ARG A 8 17.08 -15.39 -1.19
CA ARG A 8 18.13 -14.37 -1.01
C ARG A 8 18.67 -13.84 -2.34
N SER A 9 18.96 -14.74 -3.28
CA SER A 9 19.39 -14.34 -4.62
C SER A 9 18.37 -13.47 -5.36
N VAL A 10 17.07 -13.75 -5.19
CA VAL A 10 16.00 -12.91 -5.76
C VAL A 10 15.94 -11.52 -5.09
N ILE A 11 16.00 -11.46 -3.76
CA ILE A 11 16.02 -10.20 -3.01
C ILE A 11 17.19 -9.31 -3.47
N LEU A 12 18.38 -9.90 -3.62
CA LEU A 12 19.60 -9.17 -3.98
C LEU A 12 19.83 -9.01 -5.48
N SER A 13 18.92 -9.48 -6.33
CA SER A 13 19.11 -9.48 -7.78
C SER A 13 19.08 -8.09 -8.43
N LYS A 14 18.61 -7.07 -7.72
CA LYS A 14 18.43 -5.71 -8.24
C LYS A 14 19.09 -4.64 -7.37
N THR A 15 20.29 -4.94 -6.89
CA THR A 15 21.12 -3.91 -6.24
C THR A 15 21.52 -2.84 -7.25
N ILE A 16 21.54 -1.59 -6.80
CA ILE A 16 21.85 -0.41 -7.61
C ILE A 16 23.07 0.29 -7.03
N ASP A 17 24.07 0.58 -7.86
CA ASP A 17 25.22 1.40 -7.45
C ASP A 17 24.75 2.73 -6.85
N SER A 18 25.40 3.16 -5.77
CA SER A 18 25.04 4.38 -5.01
C SER A 18 24.90 5.64 -5.87
N LYS A 19 25.65 5.74 -6.97
CA LYS A 19 25.58 6.89 -7.89
C LYS A 19 24.33 6.90 -8.77
N HIS A 20 23.65 5.76 -8.89
CA HIS A 20 22.49 5.59 -9.73
C HIS A 20 21.19 5.34 -8.95
N ARG A 21 21.24 5.50 -7.63
CA ARG A 21 20.09 5.31 -6.75
C ARG A 21 18.96 6.26 -7.08
N THR A 22 17.78 5.74 -6.93
CA THR A 22 16.55 6.48 -7.13
C THR A 22 15.59 6.30 -5.95
N ILE A 23 14.61 7.18 -5.90
CA ILE A 23 13.50 7.14 -4.95
C ILE A 23 12.20 7.13 -5.78
N GLY A 24 11.32 6.18 -5.50
CA GLY A 24 9.96 6.16 -6.00
C GLY A 24 8.97 6.55 -4.91
N VAL A 25 7.84 7.15 -5.31
CA VAL A 25 6.76 7.53 -4.39
C VAL A 25 5.44 6.98 -4.92
N GLU A 26 4.65 6.42 -4.02
CA GLU A 26 3.26 6.03 -4.28
C GLU A 26 2.35 6.88 -3.40
N GLU A 27 1.27 7.38 -3.95
CA GLU A 27 0.26 8.16 -3.22
C GLU A 27 -1.12 7.58 -3.50
N GLU A 28 -1.78 7.10 -2.45
CA GLU A 28 -3.15 6.60 -2.50
C GLU A 28 -4.12 7.68 -2.04
N CYS A 29 -5.32 7.69 -2.60
CA CYS A 29 -6.39 8.54 -2.12
C CYS A 29 -7.77 7.87 -2.22
N ILE A 30 -8.64 8.23 -1.28
CA ILE A 30 -10.02 7.76 -1.20
C ILE A 30 -10.92 8.74 -1.95
N ILE A 31 -11.76 8.23 -2.86
CA ILE A 31 -12.59 9.04 -3.74
C ILE A 31 -14.08 8.89 -3.42
N TYR A 32 -14.77 10.00 -3.40
CA TYR A 32 -16.22 10.09 -3.20
C TYR A 32 -16.93 10.65 -4.43
N ASP A 33 -18.16 10.23 -4.63
CA ASP A 33 -19.05 10.83 -5.62
C ASP A 33 -19.65 12.16 -5.08
N LYS A 34 -20.39 12.87 -5.94
CA LYS A 34 -21.06 14.13 -5.59
C LYS A 34 -22.08 14.03 -4.45
N LYS A 35 -22.53 12.82 -4.13
CA LYS A 35 -23.48 12.51 -3.04
C LYS A 35 -22.79 12.07 -1.75
N ASN A 36 -21.49 12.27 -1.64
CA ASN A 36 -20.65 11.84 -0.52
C ASN A 36 -20.70 10.32 -0.25
N ARG A 37 -20.81 9.50 -1.29
CA ARG A 37 -20.68 8.05 -1.20
C ARG A 37 -19.33 7.64 -1.79
N ARG A 38 -18.76 6.56 -1.30
CA ARG A 38 -17.57 5.97 -1.91
C ARG A 38 -17.81 5.74 -3.41
N LEU A 39 -16.84 6.10 -4.23
CA LEU A 39 -16.91 5.86 -5.66
C LEU A 39 -16.96 4.34 -5.92
N SER A 40 -17.85 3.90 -6.82
CA SER A 40 -17.91 2.48 -7.22
C SER A 40 -16.55 2.03 -7.74
N VAL A 41 -16.12 0.82 -7.36
CA VAL A 41 -14.81 0.30 -7.78
C VAL A 41 -14.82 -0.14 -9.23
N ASN A 42 -15.75 -1.03 -9.56
CA ASN A 42 -15.82 -1.68 -10.86
C ASN A 42 -16.61 -0.85 -11.88
N GLN A 43 -16.24 -0.98 -13.15
CA GLN A 43 -16.96 -0.36 -14.25
C GLN A 43 -18.43 -0.80 -14.29
N GLY A 44 -19.29 0.12 -14.71
CA GLY A 44 -20.74 -0.09 -14.79
C GLY A 44 -21.42 1.06 -15.54
N THR A 45 -22.67 1.34 -15.20
CA THR A 45 -23.47 2.41 -15.84
C THR A 45 -23.06 3.82 -15.39
N LYS A 46 -22.23 3.95 -14.36
CA LYS A 46 -21.75 5.22 -13.82
C LYS A 46 -20.22 5.22 -13.79
N PHE A 47 -19.65 6.42 -13.80
CA PHE A 47 -18.21 6.62 -13.64
C PHE A 47 -17.71 5.94 -12.37
N SER A 48 -16.67 5.14 -12.48
CA SER A 48 -16.12 4.30 -11.42
C SER A 48 -14.66 4.67 -11.10
N ALA A 49 -14.10 4.07 -10.05
CA ALA A 49 -12.68 4.21 -9.74
C ALA A 49 -11.79 3.63 -10.85
N THR A 50 -12.21 2.53 -11.48
CA THR A 50 -11.52 1.97 -12.65
C THR A 50 -11.53 2.94 -13.82
N ASP A 51 -12.63 3.64 -14.10
CA ASP A 51 -12.68 4.66 -15.15
C ASP A 51 -11.80 5.87 -14.80
N LEU A 52 -11.73 6.22 -13.51
CA LEU A 52 -10.83 7.28 -13.04
C LEU A 52 -9.36 6.90 -13.29
N SER A 53 -8.94 5.70 -12.90
CA SER A 53 -7.57 5.22 -13.14
C SER A 53 -7.23 5.21 -14.63
N ASN A 54 -8.12 4.69 -15.49
CA ASN A 54 -7.93 4.69 -16.94
C ASN A 54 -7.78 6.12 -17.48
N THR A 55 -8.67 7.03 -17.07
CA THR A 55 -8.62 8.44 -17.46
C THR A 55 -7.32 9.12 -17.00
N MET A 56 -6.84 8.79 -15.82
CA MET A 56 -5.58 9.33 -15.31
C MET A 56 -4.38 8.79 -16.06
N ASN A 57 -4.35 7.50 -16.40
CA ASN A 57 -3.28 6.89 -17.21
C ASN A 57 -3.20 7.51 -18.61
N GLU A 58 -4.33 7.78 -19.26
CA GLU A 58 -4.38 8.48 -20.55
C GLU A 58 -3.80 9.89 -20.48
N LYS A 59 -3.94 10.56 -19.31
CA LYS A 59 -3.51 11.96 -19.11
C LYS A 59 -2.12 12.10 -18.50
N SER A 60 -1.55 11.05 -17.94
CA SER A 60 -0.32 11.14 -17.15
C SER A 60 0.93 11.45 -17.99
N HIS A 61 0.91 11.16 -19.30
CA HIS A 61 1.98 11.50 -20.24
C HIS A 61 3.41 11.36 -19.68
N LYS A 62 3.73 10.20 -19.09
CA LYS A 62 5.06 9.92 -18.51
C LYS A 62 5.30 10.48 -17.10
N ASN A 63 4.27 10.87 -16.36
CA ASN A 63 4.40 11.30 -14.97
C ASN A 63 4.02 10.19 -13.96
N GLY A 64 4.38 8.94 -14.25
CA GLY A 64 4.02 7.78 -13.45
C GLY A 64 2.81 7.02 -14.00
N SER A 65 2.28 6.11 -13.20
CA SER A 65 1.14 5.25 -13.54
C SER A 65 0.08 5.29 -12.45
N TYR A 66 -1.14 4.88 -12.82
CA TYR A 66 -2.26 4.81 -11.88
C TYR A 66 -2.85 3.41 -11.83
N SER A 67 -3.14 2.96 -10.62
CA SER A 67 -3.81 1.71 -10.32
C SER A 67 -4.99 1.94 -9.38
N ILE A 68 -5.73 0.88 -9.12
CA ILE A 68 -6.85 0.87 -8.17
C ILE A 68 -6.60 -0.20 -7.13
N GLU A 69 -6.65 0.22 -5.88
CA GLU A 69 -6.62 -0.64 -4.73
C GLU A 69 -7.97 -1.39 -4.53
N PRO A 70 -8.01 -2.49 -3.74
CA PRO A 70 -9.17 -3.36 -3.63
C PRO A 70 -10.49 -2.65 -3.30
N GLY A 71 -10.47 -1.57 -2.52
CA GLY A 71 -11.63 -0.76 -2.15
C GLY A 71 -11.87 0.46 -3.04
N GLY A 72 -11.18 0.57 -4.18
CA GLY A 72 -11.32 1.66 -5.13
C GLY A 72 -10.53 2.92 -4.77
N GLN A 73 -9.55 2.80 -3.87
CA GLN A 73 -8.58 3.87 -3.68
C GLN A 73 -7.78 4.03 -4.98
N LEU A 74 -7.61 5.27 -5.43
CA LEU A 74 -6.73 5.57 -6.55
C LEU A 74 -5.30 5.63 -6.04
N GLU A 75 -4.42 4.84 -6.61
CA GLU A 75 -2.98 4.89 -6.37
C GLU A 75 -2.27 5.54 -7.56
N TRP A 76 -1.38 6.45 -7.27
CA TRP A 76 -0.41 6.99 -8.20
C TRP A 76 0.99 6.52 -7.83
N SER A 77 1.68 5.85 -8.77
CA SER A 77 3.08 5.44 -8.62
C SER A 77 3.96 6.31 -9.51
N SER A 78 4.89 7.04 -8.91
CA SER A 78 5.82 7.91 -9.64
C SER A 78 6.80 7.12 -10.49
N LEU A 79 7.47 7.82 -11.40
CA LEU A 79 8.76 7.35 -11.92
C LEU A 79 9.81 7.37 -10.81
N PRO A 80 10.89 6.59 -10.92
CA PRO A 80 12.03 6.70 -10.02
C PRO A 80 12.83 7.98 -10.32
N PHE A 81 13.21 8.73 -9.29
CA PHE A 81 13.93 9.99 -9.39
C PHE A 81 15.22 9.99 -8.55
N SER A 82 16.25 10.64 -9.05
CA SER A 82 17.54 10.79 -8.35
C SER A 82 17.60 11.99 -7.39
N ASN A 83 16.59 12.85 -7.39
CA ASN A 83 16.53 13.99 -6.48
C ASN A 83 15.09 14.31 -6.03
N ILE A 84 14.97 14.93 -4.85
CA ILE A 84 13.68 15.23 -4.23
C ILE A 84 12.91 16.38 -4.91
N HIS A 85 13.59 17.26 -5.65
CA HIS A 85 12.93 18.36 -6.35
C HIS A 85 12.11 17.86 -7.52
N ASP A 86 12.62 16.85 -8.25
CA ASP A 86 11.87 16.20 -9.33
C ASP A 86 10.69 15.39 -8.80
N ILE A 87 10.84 14.73 -7.65
CA ILE A 87 9.73 14.07 -6.95
C ILE A 87 8.65 15.11 -6.62
N LYS A 88 9.00 16.23 -6.00
CA LYS A 88 8.07 17.30 -5.67
C LYS A 88 7.34 17.81 -6.90
N TYR A 89 8.06 18.10 -7.98
CA TYR A 89 7.47 18.55 -9.23
C TYR A 89 6.49 17.50 -9.83
N SER A 90 6.89 16.23 -9.79
CA SER A 90 6.06 15.11 -10.25
C SER A 90 4.77 14.98 -9.44
N MET A 91 4.86 15.04 -8.10
CA MET A 91 3.69 15.02 -7.20
C MET A 91 2.76 16.22 -7.44
N GLU A 92 3.31 17.43 -7.60
CA GLU A 92 2.49 18.61 -7.92
C GLU A 92 1.78 18.47 -9.27
N THR A 93 2.44 17.90 -10.26
CA THR A 93 1.87 17.64 -11.59
C THR A 93 0.77 16.59 -11.51
N HIS A 94 0.99 15.51 -10.76
CA HIS A 94 -0.02 14.52 -10.44
C HIS A 94 -1.26 15.18 -9.83
N LYS A 95 -1.08 15.91 -8.73
CA LYS A 95 -2.18 16.59 -8.01
C LYS A 95 -2.95 17.59 -8.88
N LYS A 96 -2.25 18.37 -9.71
CA LYS A 96 -2.88 19.28 -10.67
C LYS A 96 -3.73 18.54 -11.71
N THR A 97 -3.24 17.43 -12.23
CA THR A 97 -3.95 16.60 -13.22
C THR A 97 -5.16 15.92 -12.60
N LEU A 98 -4.98 15.29 -11.43
CA LEU A 98 -6.06 14.65 -10.69
C LEU A 98 -7.16 15.65 -10.35
N ASN A 99 -6.84 16.81 -9.82
CA ASN A 99 -7.81 17.83 -9.47
C ASN A 99 -8.67 18.32 -10.66
N LYS A 100 -8.09 18.36 -11.88
CA LYS A 100 -8.85 18.68 -13.10
C LYS A 100 -9.91 17.62 -13.40
N VAL A 101 -9.53 16.34 -13.28
CA VAL A 101 -10.44 15.21 -13.52
C VAL A 101 -11.50 15.13 -12.42
N ILE A 102 -11.13 15.24 -11.15
CA ILE A 102 -12.03 15.26 -10.00
C ILE A 102 -13.09 16.35 -10.15
N LYS A 103 -12.68 17.57 -10.54
CA LYS A 103 -13.61 18.69 -10.78
C LYS A 103 -14.56 18.42 -11.96
N LYS A 104 -14.04 17.90 -13.07
CA LYS A 104 -14.82 17.55 -14.28
C LYS A 104 -15.89 16.52 -13.97
N GLU A 105 -15.54 15.46 -13.27
CA GLU A 105 -16.42 14.33 -12.94
C GLU A 105 -17.26 14.58 -11.68
N LYS A 106 -17.14 15.78 -11.07
CA LYS A 106 -17.86 16.17 -9.84
C LYS A 106 -17.60 15.20 -8.68
N LEU A 107 -16.38 14.73 -8.56
CA LEU A 107 -15.91 13.88 -7.49
C LEU A 107 -15.29 14.70 -6.35
N LYS A 108 -14.94 14.03 -5.26
CA LYS A 108 -14.23 14.61 -4.11
C LYS A 108 -13.13 13.65 -3.68
N ILE A 109 -12.00 14.20 -3.27
CA ILE A 109 -10.92 13.46 -2.61
C ILE A 109 -11.12 13.59 -1.11
N LEU A 110 -11.02 12.48 -0.40
CA LEU A 110 -10.94 12.48 1.05
C LEU A 110 -9.48 12.65 1.46
N ASP A 111 -9.22 13.66 2.27
CA ASP A 111 -7.88 13.99 2.76
C ASP A 111 -7.60 13.35 4.14
N TYR A 112 -7.93 12.06 4.28
CA TYR A 112 -7.64 11.24 5.46
C TYR A 112 -7.08 9.88 5.01
N SER A 113 -6.23 9.33 5.87
CA SER A 113 -5.59 8.02 5.63
C SER A 113 -6.48 6.83 6.00
N VAL A 114 -7.65 7.07 6.60
CA VAL A 114 -8.66 6.05 6.91
C VAL A 114 -10.04 6.60 6.59
N GLU A 115 -10.87 5.77 5.98
CA GLU A 115 -12.29 6.02 5.72
C GLU A 115 -13.04 6.28 7.05
N PRO A 116 -13.64 7.47 7.24
CA PRO A 116 -14.22 7.83 8.54
C PRO A 116 -15.63 7.33 8.76
N VAL A 117 -16.39 7.00 7.70
CA VAL A 117 -17.85 6.79 7.75
C VAL A 117 -18.23 5.37 7.39
N PHE A 118 -17.81 4.92 6.19
CA PHE A 118 -18.23 3.65 5.64
C PHE A 118 -17.42 2.48 6.20
N GLU A 119 -18.10 1.40 6.52
CA GLU A 119 -17.46 0.15 6.92
C GLU A 119 -17.05 -0.69 5.67
N PRO A 120 -16.15 -1.67 5.83
CA PRO A 120 -15.70 -2.46 4.67
C PRO A 120 -16.82 -3.13 3.89
N ASN A 121 -17.93 -3.51 4.55
CA ASN A 121 -19.06 -4.13 3.89
C ASN A 121 -19.89 -3.15 3.03
N ASP A 122 -19.76 -1.84 3.28
CA ASP A 122 -20.42 -0.80 2.50
C ASP A 122 -19.64 -0.46 1.22
N ILE A 123 -18.41 -0.94 1.09
CA ILE A 123 -17.49 -0.63 0.01
C ILE A 123 -17.34 -1.84 -0.90
N SER A 124 -17.63 -1.66 -2.19
CA SER A 124 -17.44 -2.73 -3.17
C SER A 124 -15.98 -3.12 -3.31
N LEU A 125 -15.74 -4.41 -3.53
CA LEU A 125 -14.42 -4.96 -3.80
C LEU A 125 -14.15 -4.96 -5.31
N ILE A 126 -12.91 -4.72 -5.72
CA ILE A 126 -12.49 -4.90 -7.11
C ILE A 126 -12.74 -6.34 -7.56
N ASN A 127 -13.32 -6.51 -8.75
CA ASN A 127 -13.70 -7.83 -9.27
C ASN A 127 -12.49 -8.60 -9.82
N GLN A 128 -11.60 -9.02 -8.92
CA GLN A 128 -10.43 -9.85 -9.22
C GLN A 128 -10.34 -10.99 -8.20
N LEU A 129 -10.15 -12.21 -8.70
CA LEU A 129 -10.09 -13.43 -7.87
C LEU A 129 -9.08 -13.32 -6.72
N LYS A 130 -7.89 -12.76 -6.98
CA LYS A 130 -6.85 -12.53 -5.96
C LYS A 130 -7.42 -11.80 -4.75
N TYR A 131 -8.12 -10.70 -4.97
CA TYR A 131 -8.64 -9.87 -3.89
C TYR A 131 -9.87 -10.46 -3.21
N GLN A 132 -10.66 -11.26 -3.93
CA GLN A 132 -11.76 -12.03 -3.32
C GLN A 132 -11.20 -13.05 -2.33
N LEU A 133 -10.19 -13.83 -2.72
CA LEU A 133 -9.53 -14.80 -1.84
C LEU A 133 -8.85 -14.13 -0.63
N MET A 134 -8.21 -12.97 -0.84
CA MET A 134 -7.63 -12.20 0.25
C MET A 134 -8.71 -11.70 1.21
N ASP A 135 -9.81 -11.15 0.72
CA ASP A 135 -10.92 -10.65 1.53
C ASP A 135 -11.56 -11.76 2.37
N GLU A 136 -11.78 -12.94 1.79
CA GLU A 136 -12.26 -14.11 2.50
C GLU A 136 -11.29 -14.57 3.59
N ASN A 137 -9.99 -14.56 3.30
CA ASN A 137 -8.99 -14.90 4.29
C ASN A 137 -8.93 -13.89 5.43
N MET A 138 -8.91 -12.58 5.11
CA MET A 138 -8.88 -11.51 6.10
C MET A 138 -10.12 -11.51 6.99
N ALA A 139 -11.27 -11.95 6.48
CA ALA A 139 -12.48 -12.13 7.28
C ALA A 139 -12.35 -13.26 8.32
N LYS A 140 -11.46 -14.22 8.11
CA LYS A 140 -11.28 -15.40 8.99
C LYS A 140 -10.18 -15.22 10.03
N VAL A 141 -9.11 -14.47 9.66
CA VAL A 141 -7.84 -14.47 10.42
C VAL A 141 -7.82 -13.40 11.51
N ASP A 142 -8.34 -12.22 11.23
CA ASP A 142 -8.41 -11.15 12.21
C ASP A 142 -9.52 -10.14 11.86
N THR A 143 -9.72 -9.23 12.77
CA THR A 143 -10.87 -8.33 12.82
C THR A 143 -10.77 -7.13 11.88
N LEU A 144 -9.55 -6.68 11.50
CA LEU A 144 -9.35 -5.43 10.77
C LEU A 144 -8.70 -5.56 9.38
N GLY A 145 -8.45 -6.77 8.89
CA GLY A 145 -7.84 -6.97 7.57
C GLY A 145 -8.68 -6.40 6.42
N ARG A 146 -9.99 -6.48 6.49
CA ARG A 146 -10.89 -5.89 5.49
C ARG A 146 -10.89 -4.36 5.52
N TRP A 147 -10.66 -3.76 6.70
CA TRP A 147 -10.44 -2.32 6.84
C TRP A 147 -9.16 -1.89 6.14
N MET A 148 -8.07 -2.62 6.33
CA MET A 148 -6.81 -2.37 5.64
C MET A 148 -7.02 -2.38 4.12
N MET A 149 -7.65 -3.41 3.58
CA MET A 149 -7.82 -3.57 2.13
C MET A 149 -8.71 -2.52 1.47
N ARG A 150 -9.79 -2.08 2.14
CA ARG A 150 -10.84 -1.28 1.51
C ARG A 150 -10.91 0.17 1.99
N ASN A 151 -10.35 0.45 3.17
CA ASN A 151 -10.65 1.68 3.91
C ASN A 151 -9.41 2.51 4.25
N THR A 152 -8.22 2.10 3.85
CA THR A 152 -6.99 2.87 4.11
C THR A 152 -6.41 3.48 2.85
N ALA A 153 -5.66 4.55 3.02
CA ALA A 153 -4.83 5.19 1.99
C ALA A 153 -3.49 5.62 2.61
N SER A 154 -2.44 5.65 1.82
CA SER A 154 -1.09 5.97 2.30
C SER A 154 -0.25 6.72 1.30
N ILE A 155 0.91 7.20 1.78
CA ILE A 155 2.06 7.54 0.96
C ILE A 155 3.13 6.50 1.25
N GLN A 156 3.71 5.90 0.22
CA GLN A 156 4.79 4.94 0.30
C GLN A 156 6.03 5.49 -0.40
N ILE A 157 7.21 5.17 0.15
CA ILE A 157 8.48 5.60 -0.42
C ILE A 157 9.31 4.35 -0.67
N ASN A 158 9.76 4.19 -1.92
CA ASN A 158 10.59 3.08 -2.37
C ASN A 158 12.03 3.55 -2.51
N TYR A 159 12.96 2.86 -1.87
CA TYR A 159 14.39 3.17 -1.90
C TYR A 159 15.17 2.06 -2.58
N ASP A 160 16.14 2.44 -3.41
CA ASP A 160 17.16 1.52 -3.90
C ASP A 160 18.24 1.27 -2.84
N PHE A 161 18.92 0.13 -2.93
CA PHE A 161 20.05 -0.23 -2.09
C PHE A 161 21.18 -0.85 -2.94
N GLU A 162 22.43 -0.73 -2.46
CA GLU A 162 23.62 -1.17 -3.19
C GLU A 162 24.11 -2.56 -2.76
N SER A 163 23.92 -2.91 -1.48
CA SER A 163 24.42 -4.15 -0.92
C SER A 163 23.46 -4.75 0.10
N GLU A 164 23.64 -6.05 0.39
CA GLU A 164 22.89 -6.73 1.43
C GLU A 164 23.03 -6.05 2.80
N ARG A 165 24.25 -5.68 3.16
CA ARG A 165 24.52 -4.97 4.42
C ARG A 165 23.71 -3.69 4.52
N GLU A 166 23.69 -2.90 3.46
CA GLU A 166 22.92 -1.67 3.44
C GLU A 166 21.42 -1.92 3.52
N LEU A 167 20.91 -2.93 2.79
CA LEU A 167 19.50 -3.34 2.91
C LEU A 167 19.15 -3.69 4.34
N GLU A 168 19.99 -4.49 5.01
CA GLU A 168 19.79 -4.90 6.41
C GLU A 168 19.75 -3.70 7.36
N GLU A 169 20.68 -2.75 7.20
CA GLU A 169 20.72 -1.50 7.98
C GLU A 169 19.50 -0.62 7.72
N MET A 170 19.11 -0.42 6.45
CA MET A 170 17.95 0.41 6.07
C MET A 170 16.64 -0.17 6.59
N VAL A 171 16.40 -1.47 6.43
CA VAL A 171 15.18 -2.13 6.90
C VAL A 171 15.10 -2.09 8.41
N PHE A 172 16.20 -2.35 9.12
CA PHE A 172 16.23 -2.28 10.58
C PHE A 172 15.95 -0.87 11.09
N ILE A 173 16.56 0.15 10.50
CA ILE A 173 16.31 1.56 10.85
C ILE A 173 14.85 1.94 10.58
N ALA A 174 14.29 1.52 9.45
CA ALA A 174 12.90 1.79 9.10
C ALA A 174 11.93 1.17 10.11
N ASP A 175 12.18 -0.07 10.54
CA ASP A 175 11.37 -0.74 11.57
C ASP A 175 11.47 -0.01 12.93
N CYS A 176 12.67 0.38 13.35
CA CYS A 176 12.88 1.16 14.56
C CYS A 176 12.19 2.54 14.53
N LEU A 177 12.14 3.18 13.37
CA LEU A 177 11.50 4.50 13.19
C LEU A 177 9.98 4.41 12.97
N GLN A 178 9.46 3.24 12.68
CA GLN A 178 8.06 3.03 12.33
C GLN A 178 7.08 3.60 13.37
N PRO A 179 7.24 3.41 14.69
CA PRO A 179 6.32 3.99 15.68
C PRO A 179 6.31 5.52 15.65
N VAL A 180 7.49 6.13 15.51
CA VAL A 180 7.64 7.60 15.45
C VAL A 180 7.04 8.15 14.17
N SER A 181 7.38 7.55 13.03
CA SER A 181 6.86 7.96 11.73
C SER A 181 5.35 7.82 11.64
N SER A 182 4.80 6.70 12.10
CA SER A 182 3.37 6.46 12.08
C SER A 182 2.58 7.43 12.95
N TYR A 183 3.17 7.90 14.05
CA TYR A 183 2.57 8.91 14.90
C TYR A 183 2.70 10.32 14.29
N LEU A 184 3.89 10.67 13.79
CA LEU A 184 4.19 11.98 13.22
C LEU A 184 3.34 12.29 11.98
N PHE A 185 3.11 11.29 11.13
CA PHE A 185 2.34 11.40 9.90
C PHE A 185 0.90 10.87 10.02
N SER A 186 0.41 10.71 11.25
CA SER A 186 -0.97 10.27 11.49
C SER A 186 -1.98 11.27 10.95
N ASN A 187 -2.90 10.79 10.10
CA ASN A 187 -3.97 11.60 9.50
C ASN A 187 -5.29 10.80 9.44
N ALA A 188 -5.75 10.31 10.59
CA ALA A 188 -6.99 9.56 10.73
C ALA A 188 -7.76 9.98 12.01
N PRO A 189 -8.22 11.25 12.10
CA PRO A 189 -8.87 11.75 13.31
C PRO A 189 -10.29 11.19 13.53
N PHE A 190 -10.87 10.54 12.53
CA PHE A 190 -12.22 9.99 12.59
C PHE A 190 -12.23 8.51 12.22
N TRP A 191 -13.03 7.73 12.93
CA TRP A 191 -13.29 6.32 12.65
C TRP A 191 -14.69 5.92 13.09
N LYS A 192 -15.44 5.23 12.21
CA LYS A 192 -16.82 4.79 12.46
C LYS A 192 -17.71 5.94 12.96
N ASN A 193 -17.65 7.06 12.27
CA ASN A 193 -18.40 8.30 12.60
C ASN A 193 -18.07 8.91 13.97
N LYS A 194 -16.92 8.57 14.56
CA LYS A 194 -16.49 9.11 15.86
C LYS A 194 -15.13 9.78 15.74
N LEU A 195 -14.96 10.86 16.51
CA LEU A 195 -13.66 11.52 16.68
C LEU A 195 -12.77 10.63 17.58
N VAL A 196 -11.55 10.37 17.15
CA VAL A 196 -10.55 9.53 17.82
C VAL A 196 -9.24 10.29 17.96
N LEU A 197 -9.14 11.13 18.98
CA LEU A 197 -8.05 12.10 19.12
C LEU A 197 -6.70 11.50 19.53
N ASN A 198 -6.69 10.37 20.22
CA ASN A 198 -5.49 9.84 20.89
C ASN A 198 -5.03 8.50 20.31
N GLN A 199 -5.54 8.09 19.16
CA GLN A 199 -5.23 6.79 18.59
C GLN A 199 -4.76 6.94 17.15
N ASN A 200 -3.65 6.30 16.82
CA ASN A 200 -3.27 6.10 15.42
C ASN A 200 -4.10 4.94 14.86
N ILE A 201 -5.29 5.25 14.35
CA ILE A 201 -6.24 4.25 13.86
C ILE A 201 -5.65 3.44 12.69
N ARG A 202 -4.90 4.08 11.79
CA ARG A 202 -4.28 3.37 10.67
C ARG A 202 -3.26 2.33 11.17
N TYR A 203 -2.44 2.68 12.16
CA TYR A 203 -1.52 1.74 12.80
C TYR A 203 -2.27 0.58 13.46
N LEU A 204 -3.32 0.86 14.23
CA LEU A 204 -4.16 -0.16 14.85
C LEU A 204 -4.79 -1.12 13.82
N ILE A 205 -5.24 -0.59 12.68
CA ILE A 205 -5.78 -1.41 11.59
C ILE A 205 -4.71 -2.38 11.08
N TRP A 206 -3.49 -1.90 10.82
CA TRP A 206 -2.39 -2.74 10.34
C TRP A 206 -1.96 -3.77 11.38
N GLU A 207 -1.79 -3.39 12.65
CA GLU A 207 -1.45 -4.30 13.74
C GLU A 207 -2.44 -5.48 13.86
N LYS A 208 -3.74 -5.19 13.62
CA LYS A 208 -4.83 -6.17 13.69
C LYS A 208 -5.26 -6.76 12.33
N THR A 209 -4.48 -6.56 11.30
CA THR A 209 -4.77 -7.12 9.98
C THR A 209 -4.41 -8.59 9.89
N ASP A 210 -3.18 -8.94 10.22
CA ASP A 210 -2.68 -10.33 10.17
C ASP A 210 -1.49 -10.47 11.14
N LYS A 211 -1.70 -11.25 12.19
CA LYS A 211 -0.68 -11.49 13.22
C LYS A 211 0.61 -12.14 12.73
N TYR A 212 0.57 -12.78 11.57
CA TYR A 212 1.73 -13.42 10.97
C TYR A 212 2.51 -12.49 10.04
N ARG A 213 1.88 -11.43 9.48
CA ARG A 213 2.47 -10.56 8.46
C ARG A 213 2.66 -9.12 8.87
N CYS A 214 1.86 -8.63 9.83
CA CYS A 214 1.72 -7.19 10.11
C CYS A 214 2.28 -6.80 11.48
N ARG A 215 3.27 -7.54 11.98
CA ARG A 215 4.01 -7.22 13.20
C ARG A 215 5.38 -6.66 12.87
N ASN A 216 5.97 -5.96 13.83
CA ASN A 216 7.33 -5.42 13.71
C ASN A 216 8.36 -6.56 13.70
N LEU A 217 9.54 -6.31 13.16
CA LEU A 217 10.63 -7.29 13.06
C LEU A 217 11.04 -7.83 14.42
N ILE A 218 11.03 -7.00 15.45
CA ILE A 218 11.35 -7.38 16.83
C ILE A 218 10.39 -8.47 17.37
N ASP A 219 9.13 -8.46 16.99
CA ASP A 219 8.14 -9.48 17.38
C ASP A 219 8.46 -10.86 16.78
N HIS A 220 9.29 -10.88 15.73
CA HIS A 220 9.79 -12.08 15.05
C HIS A 220 11.24 -12.41 15.43
N GLY A 221 11.77 -11.80 16.50
CA GLY A 221 13.11 -12.04 17.03
C GLY A 221 14.23 -11.40 16.19
N ILE A 222 13.92 -10.49 15.28
CA ILE A 222 14.89 -9.74 14.48
C ILE A 222 15.22 -8.44 15.21
N ILE A 223 16.28 -8.45 16.01
CA ILE A 223 16.64 -7.38 16.95
C ILE A 223 17.90 -6.62 16.60
N GLU A 224 18.53 -6.96 15.49
CA GLU A 224 19.75 -6.31 14.99
C GLU A 224 19.80 -6.38 13.46
N PRO A 225 20.52 -5.47 12.78
CA PRO A 225 20.60 -5.48 11.32
C PRO A 225 21.37 -6.69 10.77
N LYS A 226 22.41 -7.18 11.47
CA LYS A 226 23.27 -8.25 10.98
C LYS A 226 22.51 -9.56 10.79
N GLY A 227 22.48 -10.05 9.55
CA GLY A 227 21.79 -11.29 9.17
C GLY A 227 20.27 -11.15 9.08
N LEU A 228 19.77 -9.91 9.07
CA LEU A 228 18.35 -9.61 8.95
C LEU A 228 17.72 -10.26 7.72
N VAL A 229 18.35 -10.20 6.56
CA VAL A 229 17.83 -10.82 5.32
C VAL A 229 17.58 -12.32 5.51
N ASN A 230 18.53 -13.05 6.08
CA ASN A 230 18.37 -14.48 6.34
C ASN A 230 17.27 -14.78 7.36
N ASN A 231 17.19 -13.99 8.44
CA ASN A 231 16.17 -14.15 9.48
C ASN A 231 14.78 -13.82 8.93
N TYR A 232 14.69 -12.79 8.11
CA TYR A 232 13.44 -12.42 7.43
C TYR A 232 12.98 -13.51 6.45
N ILE A 233 13.89 -14.13 5.70
CA ILE A 233 13.56 -15.26 4.81
C ILE A 233 13.02 -16.45 5.62
N LYS A 234 13.65 -16.79 6.75
CA LYS A 234 13.14 -17.85 7.64
C LYS A 234 11.74 -17.53 8.14
N TYR A 235 11.54 -16.31 8.65
CA TYR A 235 10.23 -15.83 9.05
C TYR A 235 9.19 -15.94 7.93
N MET A 236 9.50 -15.48 6.71
CA MET A 236 8.60 -15.60 5.56
C MET A 236 8.21 -17.04 5.23
N LEU A 237 9.12 -17.99 5.39
CA LEU A 237 8.84 -19.40 5.12
C LEU A 237 7.89 -20.04 6.14
N ASP A 238 7.82 -19.48 7.34
CA ASP A 238 6.90 -19.92 8.41
C ASP A 238 5.52 -19.26 8.34
N VAL A 239 5.35 -18.22 7.50
CA VAL A 239 4.07 -17.51 7.35
C VAL A 239 3.08 -18.38 6.58
N PRO A 240 1.87 -18.65 7.10
CA PRO A 240 0.85 -19.42 6.41
C PRO A 240 0.46 -18.79 5.08
N GLY A 241 0.41 -19.57 4.00
CA GLY A 241 -0.06 -19.11 2.69
C GLY A 241 -1.53 -18.71 2.72
N ILE A 242 -1.89 -17.61 2.05
CA ILE A 242 -3.30 -17.19 1.88
C ILE A 242 -3.97 -18.06 0.82
N PHE A 243 -3.26 -18.34 -0.27
CA PHE A 243 -3.69 -19.22 -1.36
C PHE A 243 -2.46 -19.86 -2.02
N GLY A 244 -2.68 -20.98 -2.68
CA GLY A 244 -1.64 -21.70 -3.42
C GLY A 244 -2.19 -22.17 -4.77
N PHE A 245 -1.30 -22.46 -5.72
CA PHE A 245 -1.70 -23.11 -6.96
C PHE A 245 -1.88 -24.60 -6.71
N ASP A 246 -3.09 -25.12 -6.94
CA ASP A 246 -3.29 -26.56 -7.03
C ASP A 246 -2.76 -27.06 -8.38
N LYS A 247 -1.62 -27.76 -8.35
CA LYS A 247 -1.03 -28.37 -9.55
C LYS A 247 -1.96 -29.40 -10.23
N ARG A 248 -3.06 -29.83 -9.58
CA ARG A 248 -4.04 -30.76 -10.12
C ARG A 248 -5.14 -30.10 -10.96
N ALA A 249 -5.31 -28.79 -10.84
CA ALA A 249 -6.33 -28.04 -11.59
C ALA A 249 -5.86 -27.61 -13.00
N SER A 250 -4.67 -27.98 -13.42
CA SER A 250 -4.08 -27.64 -14.72
C SER A 250 -3.98 -28.87 -15.67
N LYS A 251 -5.00 -29.74 -15.60
CA LYS A 251 -5.21 -30.81 -16.60
C LYS A 251 -6.53 -30.63 -17.33
#